data_b1e00be390fb06e1bb5de8488641a6d7
#
_entry.id   b1e00be390fb06e1bb5de8488641a6d7
#
_cell.length_a   1.000
_cell.length_b   1.000
_cell.length_c   1.000
_cell.angle_alpha   90.00
_cell.angle_beta   90.00
_cell.angle_gamma   90.00
#
_symmetry.space_group_name_H-M   'P 1'
#
loop_
_entity.id
_entity.type
_entity.pdbx_description
1 polymer ?
#
loop_
_entity_poly.entity_id
_entity_poly.type
_entity_poly.pdbx_seq_one_letter_code
_entity_poly.pdbx_strand_id
1 'polypeptide(L)'
;MLIPDVLSIEHLSIRTQRNNLLVSGVNFQLSSGECLAVIGPNGSGKSSLLRALTSELVPSEGSILLNGQPLANFSRQERAKHIAIVAQDDPPDPRLLVEDYVALGRIPHHHCCTPLHHRRCIEQALVDTKLEHLRHRLIGSLSGGEKQRAALARAFAQTPQLLLLDEPTNHLDPLSRATLLALVRSKGISTIAVLHDLPLVEPFADRILVMQKGRLVIWGYSEIALSAQIINRVFGMESYTVTHPITGNPLRIFEAPLCA
;
A
#
# COMPACT_ATOMS: atom_id res chain seq x y z
N MET A 1 16.46 -13.31 -16.42
CA MET A 1 15.86 -12.09 -17.00
C MET A 1 15.65 -11.14 -15.84
N LEU A 2 16.21 -9.93 -15.85
CA LEU A 2 15.97 -8.95 -14.79
C LEU A 2 14.51 -8.48 -14.89
N ILE A 3 13.77 -8.57 -13.78
CA ILE A 3 12.40 -8.04 -13.70
C ILE A 3 12.53 -6.51 -13.72
N PRO A 4 11.85 -5.78 -14.62
CA PRO A 4 11.97 -4.34 -14.70
C PRO A 4 11.37 -3.67 -13.46
N ASP A 5 12.00 -2.60 -13.01
CA ASP A 5 11.48 -1.78 -11.92
C ASP A 5 10.29 -0.95 -12.40
N VAL A 6 9.19 -1.03 -11.65
CA VAL A 6 8.00 -0.19 -11.88
C VAL A 6 8.20 1.19 -11.26
N LEU A 7 8.90 1.26 -10.12
CA LEU A 7 9.15 2.50 -9.39
C LEU A 7 10.62 2.56 -8.98
N SER A 8 11.27 3.70 -9.22
CA SER A 8 12.59 4.04 -8.65
C SER A 8 12.51 5.37 -7.94
N ILE A 9 13.08 5.44 -6.75
CA ILE A 9 13.15 6.64 -5.92
C ILE A 9 14.61 6.91 -5.62
N GLU A 10 15.08 8.11 -5.95
CA GLU A 10 16.46 8.53 -5.82
C GLU A 10 16.56 9.82 -5.01
N HIS A 11 17.26 9.78 -3.86
CA HIS A 11 17.53 10.90 -2.96
C HIS A 11 16.30 11.75 -2.59
N LEU A 12 15.12 11.10 -2.47
CA LEU A 12 13.86 11.78 -2.27
C LEU A 12 13.83 12.51 -0.93
N SER A 13 13.65 13.83 -0.99
CA SER A 13 13.39 14.68 0.17
C SER A 13 12.09 15.44 -0.03
N ILE A 14 11.30 15.57 1.03
CA ILE A 14 10.01 16.26 1.03
C ILE A 14 9.99 17.26 2.17
N ARG A 15 9.63 18.50 1.89
CA ARG A 15 9.45 19.58 2.86
C ARG A 15 8.03 20.13 2.82
N THR A 16 7.55 20.57 3.96
CA THR A 16 6.30 21.35 4.02
C THR A 16 6.52 22.76 3.46
N GLN A 17 5.43 23.49 3.19
CA GLN A 17 5.50 24.91 2.82
C GLN A 17 6.21 25.78 3.86
N ARG A 18 6.21 25.34 5.15
CA ARG A 18 6.95 25.99 6.24
C ARG A 18 8.38 25.48 6.39
N ASN A 19 8.92 24.82 5.35
CA ASN A 19 10.28 24.25 5.30
C ASN A 19 10.59 23.13 6.32
N ASN A 20 9.59 22.55 6.98
CA ASN A 20 9.80 21.41 7.87
C ASN A 20 10.05 20.15 7.02
N LEU A 21 11.11 19.42 7.34
CA LEU A 21 11.49 18.20 6.65
C LEU A 21 10.57 17.05 7.06
N LEU A 22 9.86 16.45 6.11
CA LEU A 22 8.98 15.30 6.31
C LEU A 22 9.67 13.98 5.94
N VAL A 23 10.43 14.00 4.83
CA VAL A 23 11.19 12.86 4.31
C VAL A 23 12.54 13.37 3.85
N SER A 24 13.62 12.62 4.08
CA SER A 24 14.99 13.03 3.81
C SER A 24 15.80 11.92 3.15
N GLY A 25 16.22 12.14 1.89
CA GLY A 25 17.22 11.33 1.19
C GLY A 25 16.83 9.86 1.02
N VAL A 26 15.56 9.55 0.82
CA VAL A 26 15.08 8.17 0.69
C VAL A 26 15.43 7.62 -0.68
N ASN A 27 15.98 6.39 -0.71
CA ASN A 27 16.31 5.66 -1.93
C ASN A 27 15.75 4.25 -1.84
N PHE A 28 14.99 3.82 -2.83
CA PHE A 28 14.58 2.42 -3.02
C PHE A 28 14.03 2.18 -4.43
N GLN A 29 13.87 0.91 -4.78
CA GLN A 29 13.27 0.47 -6.03
C GLN A 29 12.19 -0.56 -5.74
N LEU A 30 11.19 -0.64 -6.60
CA LEU A 30 10.11 -1.62 -6.55
C LEU A 30 10.00 -2.30 -7.90
N SER A 31 10.20 -3.59 -7.93
CA SER A 31 10.11 -4.40 -9.14
C SER A 31 8.65 -4.72 -9.49
N SER A 32 8.41 -5.12 -10.74
CA SER A 32 7.07 -5.51 -11.19
C SER A 32 6.52 -6.69 -10.41
N GLY A 33 5.31 -6.54 -9.86
CA GLY A 33 4.63 -7.56 -9.05
C GLY A 33 5.12 -7.68 -7.60
N GLU A 34 6.12 -6.90 -7.19
CA GLU A 34 6.67 -6.91 -5.85
C GLU A 34 5.76 -6.21 -4.84
N CYS A 35 5.62 -6.76 -3.64
CA CYS A 35 4.94 -6.15 -2.50
C CYS A 35 5.96 -5.55 -1.53
N LEU A 36 5.92 -4.24 -1.32
CA LEU A 36 6.74 -3.49 -0.37
C LEU A 36 5.89 -3.06 0.84
N ALA A 37 6.28 -3.47 2.02
CA ALA A 37 5.73 -2.91 3.26
C ALA A 37 6.55 -1.71 3.72
N VAL A 38 5.88 -0.61 4.03
CA VAL A 38 6.49 0.57 4.66
C VAL A 38 6.07 0.58 6.12
N ILE A 39 7.05 0.44 7.02
CA ILE A 39 6.83 0.40 8.47
C ILE A 39 7.63 1.48 9.20
N GLY A 40 7.22 1.80 10.40
CA GLY A 40 7.89 2.80 11.25
C GLY A 40 6.93 3.42 12.25
N PRO A 41 7.43 4.11 13.29
CA PRO A 41 6.60 4.79 14.28
C PRO A 41 5.69 5.86 13.66
N ASN A 42 4.68 6.31 14.42
CA ASN A 42 3.85 7.42 14.00
C ASN A 42 4.71 8.68 13.79
N GLY A 43 4.40 9.45 12.75
CA GLY A 43 5.18 10.62 12.38
C GLY A 43 6.53 10.31 11.69
N SER A 44 6.83 9.06 11.33
CA SER A 44 8.09 8.72 10.65
C SER A 44 8.15 9.11 9.16
N GLY A 45 7.06 9.64 8.58
CA GLY A 45 7.03 10.11 7.19
C GLY A 45 6.40 9.15 6.18
N LYS A 46 5.81 8.03 6.61
CA LYS A 46 5.22 6.99 5.73
C LYS A 46 4.13 7.54 4.80
N SER A 47 3.09 8.17 5.36
CA SER A 47 2.02 8.76 4.55
C SER A 47 2.52 9.92 3.68
N SER A 48 3.54 10.68 4.14
CA SER A 48 4.17 11.72 3.32
C SER A 48 4.89 11.12 2.10
N LEU A 49 5.52 9.95 2.25
CA LEU A 49 6.11 9.21 1.15
C LEU A 49 5.03 8.79 0.14
N LEU A 50 3.91 8.20 0.60
CA LEU A 50 2.80 7.83 -0.30
C LEU A 50 2.19 9.05 -1.01
N ARG A 51 2.02 10.17 -0.30
CA ARG A 51 1.52 11.42 -0.89
C ARG A 51 2.45 12.03 -1.92
N ALA A 52 3.75 11.78 -1.85
CA ALA A 52 4.67 12.16 -2.92
C ALA A 52 4.49 11.28 -4.16
N LEU A 53 4.20 9.98 -3.98
CA LEU A 53 3.92 9.06 -5.09
C LEU A 53 2.61 9.37 -5.82
N THR A 54 1.64 10.00 -5.15
CA THR A 54 0.43 10.53 -5.78
C THR A 54 0.61 11.94 -6.33
N SER A 55 1.78 12.56 -6.13
CA SER A 55 2.09 13.96 -6.44
C SER A 55 1.21 14.98 -5.69
N GLU A 56 0.65 14.61 -4.54
CA GLU A 56 0.03 15.56 -3.61
C GLU A 56 1.09 16.38 -2.88
N LEU A 57 2.26 15.79 -2.65
CA LEU A 57 3.45 16.48 -2.16
C LEU A 57 4.51 16.47 -3.26
N VAL A 58 5.05 17.66 -3.54
CA VAL A 58 6.13 17.80 -4.52
C VAL A 58 7.47 17.56 -3.82
N PRO A 59 8.35 16.70 -4.36
CA PRO A 59 9.70 16.54 -3.84
C PRO A 59 10.45 17.87 -3.81
N SER A 60 11.14 18.16 -2.71
CA SER A 60 12.07 19.31 -2.63
C SER A 60 13.45 18.98 -3.22
N GLU A 61 13.82 17.69 -3.20
CA GLU A 61 15.05 17.17 -3.77
C GLU A 61 14.84 15.72 -4.24
N GLY A 62 15.68 15.26 -5.15
CA GLY A 62 15.63 13.90 -5.69
C GLY A 62 14.60 13.70 -6.78
N SER A 63 14.37 12.44 -7.16
CA SER A 63 13.47 12.07 -8.24
C SER A 63 12.62 10.85 -7.92
N ILE A 64 11.46 10.78 -8.54
CA ILE A 64 10.57 9.63 -8.56
C ILE A 64 10.39 9.23 -10.03
N LEU A 65 10.79 8.03 -10.39
CA LEU A 65 10.64 7.48 -11.73
C LEU A 65 9.57 6.38 -11.70
N LEU A 66 8.60 6.47 -12.59
CA LEU A 66 7.59 5.44 -12.86
C LEU A 66 7.88 4.85 -14.24
N ASN A 67 8.16 3.53 -14.31
CA ASN A 67 8.59 2.87 -15.54
C ASN A 67 9.77 3.60 -16.23
N GLY A 68 10.74 4.07 -15.46
CA GLY A 68 11.91 4.80 -15.95
C GLY A 68 11.66 6.24 -16.40
N GLN A 69 10.43 6.76 -16.28
CA GLN A 69 10.08 8.15 -16.63
C GLN A 69 9.80 8.99 -15.37
N PRO A 70 10.29 10.24 -15.29
CA PRO A 70 10.00 11.10 -14.16
C PRO A 70 8.50 11.25 -13.91
N LEU A 71 8.04 10.99 -12.68
CA LEU A 71 6.64 11.08 -12.31
C LEU A 71 6.03 12.48 -12.55
N ALA A 72 6.86 13.52 -12.47
CA ALA A 72 6.48 14.90 -12.75
C ALA A 72 6.05 15.15 -14.21
N ASN A 73 6.48 14.29 -15.14
CA ASN A 73 6.15 14.40 -16.57
C ASN A 73 4.75 13.87 -16.90
N PHE A 74 4.15 13.09 -15.99
CA PHE A 74 2.81 12.57 -16.18
C PHE A 74 1.76 13.61 -15.78
N SER A 75 0.76 13.83 -16.62
CA SER A 75 -0.45 14.54 -16.22
C SER A 75 -1.18 13.81 -15.09
N ARG A 76 -2.05 14.52 -14.36
CA ARG A 76 -2.86 13.89 -13.31
C ARG A 76 -3.65 12.67 -13.81
N GLN A 77 -4.22 12.77 -15.00
CA GLN A 77 -4.99 11.67 -15.60
C GLN A 77 -4.09 10.50 -15.99
N GLU A 78 -2.92 10.74 -16.55
CA GLU A 78 -1.96 9.68 -16.90
C GLU A 78 -1.46 8.97 -15.66
N ARG A 79 -1.07 9.68 -14.60
CA ARG A 79 -0.71 9.06 -13.31
C ARG A 79 -1.83 8.16 -12.78
N ALA A 80 -3.08 8.65 -12.83
CA ALA A 80 -4.23 7.88 -12.38
C ALA A 80 -4.53 6.64 -13.24
N LYS A 81 -3.97 6.49 -14.43
CA LYS A 81 -4.02 5.22 -15.18
C LYS A 81 -3.04 4.17 -14.67
N HIS A 82 -1.95 4.61 -14.04
CA HIS A 82 -0.87 3.74 -13.59
C HIS A 82 -0.89 3.48 -12.09
N ILE A 83 -1.32 4.47 -11.29
CA ILE A 83 -1.26 4.43 -9.82
C ILE A 83 -2.68 4.48 -9.26
N ALA A 84 -3.07 3.47 -8.49
CA ALA A 84 -4.26 3.50 -7.66
C ALA A 84 -3.88 3.67 -6.19
N ILE A 85 -4.74 4.34 -5.42
CA ILE A 85 -4.56 4.51 -3.98
C ILE A 85 -5.82 4.13 -3.21
N VAL A 86 -5.62 3.41 -2.10
CA VAL A 86 -6.60 3.25 -1.03
C VAL A 86 -6.07 4.05 0.15
N ALA A 87 -6.60 5.25 0.34
CA ALA A 87 -6.20 6.16 1.40
C ALA A 87 -6.96 5.87 2.70
N GLN A 88 -6.34 6.21 3.84
CA GLN A 88 -6.93 6.04 5.16
C GLN A 88 -8.18 6.92 5.36
N ASP A 89 -8.12 8.17 4.89
CA ASP A 89 -9.14 9.20 5.10
C ASP A 89 -9.95 9.51 3.83
N ASP A 90 -10.29 8.51 3.03
CA ASP A 90 -11.15 8.65 1.83
C ASP A 90 -12.45 7.83 1.99
N PRO A 91 -13.36 8.22 2.92
CA PRO A 91 -14.59 7.49 3.11
C PRO A 91 -15.48 7.61 1.85
N PRO A 92 -15.98 6.49 1.32
CA PRO A 92 -16.87 6.51 0.18
C PRO A 92 -18.20 7.19 0.51
N ASP A 93 -18.82 7.86 -0.47
CA ASP A 93 -20.17 8.40 -0.31
C ASP A 93 -21.15 7.24 0.05
N PRO A 94 -21.80 7.31 1.23
CA PRO A 94 -22.66 6.22 1.71
C PRO A 94 -23.91 5.98 0.84
N ARG A 95 -24.26 6.93 -0.03
CA ARG A 95 -25.44 6.90 -0.91
C ARG A 95 -25.19 6.19 -2.24
N LEU A 96 -23.95 5.91 -2.59
CA LEU A 96 -23.61 5.18 -3.82
C LEU A 96 -23.93 3.70 -3.67
N LEU A 97 -24.34 3.06 -4.75
CA LEU A 97 -24.33 1.61 -4.85
C LEU A 97 -22.87 1.11 -4.91
N VAL A 98 -22.63 -0.11 -4.45
CA VAL A 98 -21.31 -0.73 -4.50
C VAL A 98 -20.75 -0.74 -5.92
N GLU A 99 -21.55 -1.12 -6.93
CA GLU A 99 -21.09 -1.13 -8.32
C GLU A 99 -20.76 0.26 -8.85
N ASP A 100 -21.55 1.29 -8.49
CA ASP A 100 -21.28 2.67 -8.90
C ASP A 100 -19.99 3.19 -8.27
N TYR A 101 -19.76 2.88 -6.99
CA TYR A 101 -18.52 3.23 -6.30
C TYR A 101 -17.30 2.55 -6.95
N VAL A 102 -17.40 1.27 -7.29
CA VAL A 102 -16.33 0.53 -7.99
C VAL A 102 -16.10 1.10 -9.38
N ALA A 103 -17.17 1.52 -10.08
CA ALA A 103 -17.09 2.14 -11.41
C ALA A 103 -16.29 3.46 -11.42
N LEU A 104 -16.21 4.19 -10.28
CA LEU A 104 -15.35 5.38 -10.17
C LEU A 104 -13.87 5.07 -10.48
N GLY A 105 -13.42 3.84 -10.23
CA GLY A 105 -12.07 3.39 -10.61
C GLY A 105 -11.81 3.45 -12.13
N ARG A 106 -12.86 3.52 -12.96
CA ARG A 106 -12.72 3.61 -14.42
C ARG A 106 -12.62 5.03 -14.96
N ILE A 107 -12.80 6.06 -14.12
CA ILE A 107 -12.73 7.48 -14.53
C ILE A 107 -11.45 7.81 -15.31
N PRO A 108 -10.23 7.40 -14.90
CA PRO A 108 -9.00 7.71 -15.63
C PRO A 108 -9.00 7.19 -17.08
N HIS A 109 -9.74 6.12 -17.33
CA HIS A 109 -9.78 5.43 -18.62
C HIS A 109 -10.99 5.80 -19.49
N HIS A 110 -11.82 6.78 -19.10
CA HIS A 110 -13.10 7.09 -19.75
C HIS A 110 -12.97 7.32 -21.27
N HIS A 111 -11.91 7.95 -21.74
CA HIS A 111 -11.70 8.26 -23.15
C HIS A 111 -10.90 7.21 -23.94
N CYS A 112 -10.35 6.18 -23.30
CA CYS A 112 -9.45 5.24 -23.98
C CYS A 112 -9.93 3.78 -23.99
N CYS A 113 -11.12 3.49 -23.42
CA CYS A 113 -11.67 2.14 -23.35
C CYS A 113 -13.13 2.11 -23.79
N THR A 114 -13.57 0.94 -24.30
CA THR A 114 -14.97 0.72 -24.68
C THR A 114 -15.86 0.51 -23.46
N PRO A 115 -17.17 0.79 -23.52
CA PRO A 115 -18.11 0.51 -22.44
C PRO A 115 -18.08 -0.95 -21.97
N LEU A 116 -17.92 -1.89 -22.89
CA LEU A 116 -17.82 -3.31 -22.58
C LEU A 116 -16.55 -3.62 -21.76
N HIS A 117 -15.42 -3.01 -22.10
CA HIS A 117 -14.18 -3.17 -21.32
C HIS A 117 -14.32 -2.61 -19.91
N HIS A 118 -14.93 -1.44 -19.75
CA HIS A 118 -15.19 -0.87 -18.42
C HIS A 118 -16.04 -1.83 -17.57
N ARG A 119 -17.15 -2.35 -18.13
CA ARG A 119 -18.01 -3.31 -17.43
C ARG A 119 -17.23 -4.54 -16.98
N ARG A 120 -16.40 -5.14 -17.86
CA ARG A 120 -15.58 -6.31 -17.52
C ARG A 120 -14.61 -6.02 -16.36
N CYS A 121 -13.96 -4.85 -16.35
CA CYS A 121 -13.06 -4.48 -15.25
C CYS A 121 -13.80 -4.33 -13.91
N ILE A 122 -15.01 -3.75 -13.93
CA ILE A 122 -15.85 -3.59 -12.73
C ILE A 122 -16.31 -4.96 -12.22
N GLU A 123 -16.82 -5.81 -13.10
CA GLU A 123 -17.26 -7.17 -12.75
C GLU A 123 -16.12 -7.98 -12.15
N GLN A 124 -14.95 -7.97 -12.80
CA GLN A 124 -13.78 -8.69 -12.31
C GLN A 124 -13.35 -8.18 -10.92
N ALA A 125 -13.35 -6.87 -10.70
CA ALA A 125 -13.01 -6.29 -9.41
C ALA A 125 -14.00 -6.68 -8.30
N LEU A 126 -15.30 -6.77 -8.61
CA LEU A 126 -16.31 -7.25 -7.67
C LEU A 126 -16.10 -8.73 -7.33
N VAL A 127 -15.84 -9.58 -8.33
CA VAL A 127 -15.52 -11.01 -8.15
C VAL A 127 -14.28 -11.18 -7.27
N ASP A 128 -13.20 -10.49 -7.61
CA ASP A 128 -11.94 -10.57 -6.88
C ASP A 128 -12.08 -10.22 -5.40
N THR A 129 -12.93 -9.26 -5.10
CA THR A 129 -13.18 -8.79 -3.72
C THR A 129 -14.36 -9.47 -3.03
N LYS A 130 -15.01 -10.44 -3.70
CA LYS A 130 -16.20 -11.18 -3.22
C LYS A 130 -17.37 -10.25 -2.86
N LEU A 131 -17.63 -9.25 -3.70
CA LEU A 131 -18.69 -8.25 -3.50
C LEU A 131 -19.83 -8.35 -4.51
N GLU A 132 -19.85 -9.37 -5.41
CA GLU A 132 -20.88 -9.50 -6.46
C GLU A 132 -22.30 -9.51 -5.89
N HIS A 133 -22.49 -10.22 -4.78
CA HIS A 133 -23.80 -10.34 -4.10
C HIS A 133 -24.23 -9.05 -3.39
N LEU A 134 -23.32 -8.08 -3.22
CA LEU A 134 -23.59 -6.77 -2.60
C LEU A 134 -23.65 -5.63 -3.61
N ARG A 135 -23.49 -5.91 -4.91
CA ARG A 135 -23.32 -4.88 -5.96
C ARG A 135 -24.39 -3.79 -5.95
N HIS A 136 -25.64 -4.15 -5.66
CA HIS A 136 -26.79 -3.24 -5.61
C HIS A 136 -27.10 -2.71 -4.20
N ARG A 137 -26.25 -2.96 -3.21
CA ARG A 137 -26.39 -2.38 -1.87
C ARG A 137 -25.73 -1.01 -1.80
N LEU A 138 -26.25 -0.16 -0.92
CA LEU A 138 -25.64 1.13 -0.63
C LEU A 138 -24.36 0.94 0.18
N ILE A 139 -23.32 1.66 -0.13
CA ILE A 139 -22.03 1.67 0.61
C ILE A 139 -22.26 1.93 2.11
N GLY A 140 -23.20 2.83 2.44
CA GLY A 140 -23.54 3.15 3.83
C GLY A 140 -24.02 1.95 4.66
N SER A 141 -24.62 0.94 4.00
CA SER A 141 -25.13 -0.27 4.66
C SER A 141 -24.10 -1.39 4.86
N LEU A 142 -22.89 -1.21 4.35
CA LEU A 142 -21.81 -2.19 4.44
C LEU A 142 -21.11 -2.16 5.81
N SER A 143 -20.64 -3.32 6.25
CA SER A 143 -19.69 -3.43 7.38
C SER A 143 -18.36 -2.76 7.04
N GLY A 144 -17.52 -2.49 8.05
CA GLY A 144 -16.19 -1.91 7.86
C GLY A 144 -15.31 -2.75 6.91
N GLY A 145 -15.31 -4.07 7.06
CA GLY A 145 -14.55 -4.96 6.17
C GLY A 145 -15.09 -4.99 4.74
N GLU A 146 -16.41 -4.91 4.55
CA GLU A 146 -17.02 -4.80 3.21
C GLU A 146 -16.69 -3.45 2.55
N LYS A 147 -16.71 -2.34 3.31
CA LYS A 147 -16.28 -1.02 2.81
C LYS A 147 -14.83 -1.03 2.37
N GLN A 148 -13.95 -1.68 3.14
CA GLN A 148 -12.54 -1.79 2.79
C GLN A 148 -12.34 -2.64 1.52
N ARG A 149 -13.08 -3.76 1.38
CA ARG A 149 -13.08 -4.54 0.14
C ARG A 149 -13.64 -3.74 -1.05
N ALA A 150 -14.65 -2.89 -0.83
CA ALA A 150 -15.17 -2.02 -1.89
C ALA A 150 -14.13 -0.96 -2.33
N ALA A 151 -13.37 -0.40 -1.40
CA ALA A 151 -12.26 0.50 -1.73
C ALA A 151 -11.16 -0.21 -2.55
N LEU A 152 -10.82 -1.45 -2.21
CA LEU A 152 -9.92 -2.29 -3.03
C LEU A 152 -10.53 -2.61 -4.39
N ALA A 153 -11.83 -2.94 -4.47
CA ALA A 153 -12.50 -3.19 -5.74
C ALA A 153 -12.43 -1.98 -6.67
N ARG A 154 -12.64 -0.76 -6.14
CA ARG A 154 -12.46 0.48 -6.89
C ARG A 154 -11.03 0.61 -7.42
N ALA A 155 -10.02 0.32 -6.58
CA ALA A 155 -8.62 0.37 -6.97
C ALA A 155 -8.27 -0.70 -8.01
N PHE A 156 -8.77 -1.92 -7.88
CA PHE A 156 -8.57 -2.99 -8.87
C PHE A 156 -9.27 -2.71 -10.19
N ALA A 157 -10.49 -2.15 -10.15
CA ALA A 157 -11.21 -1.73 -11.36
C ALA A 157 -10.41 -0.71 -12.18
N GLN A 158 -9.55 0.09 -11.55
CA GLN A 158 -8.64 1.02 -12.23
C GLN A 158 -7.56 0.31 -13.04
N THR A 159 -7.31 -1.00 -12.82
CA THR A 159 -6.25 -1.80 -13.48
C THR A 159 -4.86 -1.15 -13.36
N PRO A 160 -4.40 -0.80 -12.15
CA PRO A 160 -3.16 -0.07 -11.96
C PRO A 160 -1.94 -0.97 -12.12
N GLN A 161 -0.79 -0.36 -12.41
CA GLN A 161 0.53 -1.00 -12.33
C GLN A 161 1.13 -0.92 -10.93
N LEU A 162 0.79 0.15 -10.19
CA LEU A 162 1.20 0.39 -8.82
C LEU A 162 -0.02 0.65 -7.93
N LEU A 163 -0.15 -0.14 -6.88
CA LEU A 163 -1.19 0.02 -5.86
C LEU A 163 -0.56 0.60 -4.58
N LEU A 164 -1.10 1.69 -4.10
CA LEU A 164 -0.71 2.32 -2.85
C LEU A 164 -1.78 2.09 -1.80
N LEU A 165 -1.39 1.59 -0.64
CA LEU A 165 -2.28 1.30 0.48
C LEU A 165 -1.79 2.06 1.71
N ASP A 166 -2.58 3.04 2.19
CA ASP A 166 -2.27 3.76 3.43
C ASP A 166 -3.10 3.18 4.58
N GLU A 167 -2.46 2.36 5.41
CA GLU A 167 -3.05 1.69 6.59
C GLU A 167 -4.33 0.89 6.27
N PRO A 168 -4.31 -0.01 5.27
CA PRO A 168 -5.53 -0.67 4.76
C PRO A 168 -6.18 -1.62 5.76
N THR A 169 -5.49 -1.96 6.85
CA THR A 169 -5.93 -2.91 7.87
C THR A 169 -6.56 -2.26 9.10
N ASN A 170 -6.61 -0.93 9.17
CA ASN A 170 -7.17 -0.23 10.31
C ASN A 170 -8.66 -0.54 10.49
N HIS A 171 -9.07 -0.68 11.76
CA HIS A 171 -10.46 -0.97 12.16
C HIS A 171 -11.01 -2.34 11.68
N LEU A 172 -10.17 -3.23 11.15
CA LEU A 172 -10.54 -4.59 10.79
C LEU A 172 -10.19 -5.56 11.92
N ASP A 173 -10.98 -6.63 12.04
CA ASP A 173 -10.62 -7.77 12.90
C ASP A 173 -9.39 -8.53 12.36
N PRO A 174 -8.69 -9.33 13.19
CA PRO A 174 -7.44 -9.98 12.78
C PRO A 174 -7.55 -10.86 11.53
N LEU A 175 -8.66 -11.59 11.36
CA LEU A 175 -8.87 -12.47 10.21
C LEU A 175 -9.09 -11.62 8.94
N SER A 176 -9.88 -10.56 9.03
CA SER A 176 -10.14 -9.64 7.92
C SER A 176 -8.87 -8.94 7.45
N ARG A 177 -7.96 -8.54 8.38
CA ARG A 177 -6.65 -7.94 8.05
C ARG A 177 -5.80 -8.89 7.21
N ALA A 178 -5.61 -10.12 7.69
CA ALA A 178 -4.81 -11.13 7.00
C ALA A 178 -5.40 -11.47 5.63
N THR A 179 -6.73 -11.67 5.56
CA THR A 179 -7.45 -12.00 4.33
C THR A 179 -7.32 -10.88 3.28
N LEU A 180 -7.41 -9.61 3.71
CA LEU A 180 -7.28 -8.45 2.82
C LEU A 180 -5.89 -8.35 2.21
N LEU A 181 -4.84 -8.50 3.02
CA LEU A 181 -3.46 -8.47 2.54
C LEU A 181 -3.14 -9.66 1.63
N ALA A 182 -3.64 -10.86 1.95
CA ALA A 182 -3.52 -12.03 1.10
C ALA A 182 -4.22 -11.83 -0.26
N LEU A 183 -5.41 -11.20 -0.27
CA LEU A 183 -6.10 -10.82 -1.50
C LEU A 183 -5.25 -9.88 -2.36
N VAL A 184 -4.70 -8.81 -1.78
CA VAL A 184 -3.83 -7.86 -2.50
C VAL A 184 -2.63 -8.59 -3.10
N ARG A 185 -1.93 -9.40 -2.29
CA ARG A 185 -0.75 -10.16 -2.75
C ARG A 185 -1.10 -11.12 -3.90
N SER A 186 -2.25 -11.78 -3.86
CA SER A 186 -2.70 -12.71 -4.89
C SER A 186 -2.94 -12.07 -6.26
N LYS A 187 -3.09 -10.73 -6.31
CA LYS A 187 -3.31 -10.00 -7.57
C LYS A 187 -2.03 -9.80 -8.37
N GLY A 188 -0.84 -9.97 -7.77
CA GLY A 188 0.44 -9.77 -8.46
C GLY A 188 0.66 -8.32 -8.96
N ILE A 189 -0.06 -7.35 -8.41
CA ILE A 189 0.12 -5.92 -8.71
C ILE A 189 1.26 -5.41 -7.85
N SER A 190 2.21 -4.64 -8.42
CA SER A 190 3.23 -3.97 -7.63
C SER A 190 2.57 -3.11 -6.56
N THR A 191 2.87 -3.38 -5.29
CA THR A 191 2.12 -2.76 -4.19
C THR A 191 3.06 -2.16 -3.15
N ILE A 192 2.74 -0.94 -2.70
CA ILE A 192 3.35 -0.32 -1.52
C ILE A 192 2.26 -0.19 -0.46
N ALA A 193 2.43 -0.85 0.69
CA ALA A 193 1.49 -0.77 1.80
C ALA A 193 2.16 -0.21 3.05
N VAL A 194 1.58 0.85 3.63
CA VAL A 194 1.91 1.28 4.98
C VAL A 194 1.21 0.36 5.97
N LEU A 195 1.99 -0.32 6.79
CA LEU A 195 1.48 -1.28 7.78
C LEU A 195 1.94 -0.91 9.19
N HIS A 196 1.04 -1.10 10.17
CA HIS A 196 1.35 -0.93 11.60
C HIS A 196 1.49 -2.26 12.33
N ASP A 197 0.82 -3.31 11.84
CA ASP A 197 0.81 -4.65 12.45
C ASP A 197 2.04 -5.44 12.00
N LEU A 198 3.12 -5.42 12.79
CA LEU A 198 4.39 -6.11 12.49
C LEU A 198 4.23 -7.59 12.11
N PRO A 199 3.37 -8.40 12.80
CA PRO A 199 3.13 -9.79 12.42
C PRO A 199 2.58 -10.00 11.00
N LEU A 200 1.93 -8.99 10.40
CA LEU A 200 1.37 -9.06 9.05
C LEU A 200 2.38 -8.65 7.96
N VAL A 201 3.50 -8.05 8.35
CA VAL A 201 4.49 -7.51 7.40
C VAL A 201 5.18 -8.62 6.62
N GLU A 202 5.74 -9.61 7.34
CA GLU A 202 6.51 -10.70 6.73
C GLU A 202 5.67 -11.61 5.80
N PRO A 203 4.43 -12.00 6.12
CA PRO A 203 3.57 -12.74 5.19
C PRO A 203 3.14 -11.94 3.94
N PHE A 204 3.08 -10.62 4.05
CA PHE A 204 2.64 -9.76 2.96
C PHE A 204 3.75 -9.33 2.02
N ALA A 205 4.92 -8.94 2.54
CA ALA A 205 5.92 -8.19 1.80
C ALA A 205 7.08 -9.05 1.30
N ASP A 206 7.52 -8.79 0.07
CA ASP A 206 8.77 -9.33 -0.48
C ASP A 206 9.96 -8.51 0.03
N ARG A 207 9.77 -7.20 0.19
CA ARG A 207 10.72 -6.27 0.82
C ARG A 207 10.04 -5.36 1.81
N ILE A 208 10.83 -4.84 2.73
CA ILE A 208 10.38 -3.98 3.82
C ILE A 208 11.23 -2.72 3.83
N LEU A 209 10.56 -1.59 3.93
CA LEU A 209 11.15 -0.27 4.09
C LEU A 209 10.84 0.23 5.51
N VAL A 210 11.87 0.41 6.31
CA VAL A 210 11.74 0.88 7.71
C VAL A 210 12.09 2.36 7.76
N MET A 211 11.14 3.18 8.23
CA MET A 211 11.30 4.63 8.36
C MET A 211 11.34 5.06 9.83
N GLN A 212 12.20 6.02 10.14
CA GLN A 212 12.23 6.70 11.44
C GLN A 212 12.59 8.17 11.26
N LYS A 213 11.80 9.07 11.86
CA LYS A 213 12.04 10.54 11.86
C LYS A 213 12.31 11.10 10.45
N GLY A 214 11.50 10.70 9.48
CA GLY A 214 11.61 11.13 8.07
C GLY A 214 12.74 10.50 7.27
N ARG A 215 13.48 9.55 7.81
CA ARG A 215 14.63 8.92 7.15
C ARG A 215 14.41 7.44 6.92
N LEU A 216 14.99 6.92 5.86
CA LEU A 216 15.14 5.50 5.62
C LEU A 216 16.17 4.94 6.63
N VAL A 217 15.74 3.97 7.44
CA VAL A 217 16.64 3.22 8.33
C VAL A 217 17.24 2.05 7.59
N ILE A 218 16.39 1.29 6.90
CA ILE A 218 16.78 0.16 6.07
C ILE A 218 15.69 -0.13 5.02
N TRP A 219 16.10 -0.67 3.89
CA TRP A 219 15.29 -1.28 2.86
C TRP A 219 15.90 -2.63 2.49
N GLY A 220 15.11 -3.69 2.60
CA GLY A 220 15.62 -5.04 2.37
C GLY A 220 14.59 -6.13 2.66
N TYR A 221 15.06 -7.37 2.70
CA TYR A 221 14.28 -8.55 3.04
C TYR A 221 13.92 -8.61 4.54
N SER A 222 12.94 -9.43 4.89
CA SER A 222 12.42 -9.56 6.26
C SER A 222 13.51 -9.92 7.28
N GLU A 223 14.47 -10.77 6.91
CA GLU A 223 15.55 -11.22 7.79
C GLU A 223 16.37 -10.06 8.34
N ILE A 224 16.59 -9.04 7.52
CA ILE A 224 17.38 -7.86 7.90
C ILE A 224 16.47 -6.78 8.49
N ALA A 225 15.37 -6.45 7.80
CA ALA A 225 14.50 -5.34 8.17
C ALA A 225 13.73 -5.57 9.48
N LEU A 226 13.41 -6.84 9.80
CA LEU A 226 12.73 -7.24 11.03
C LEU A 226 13.68 -7.87 12.08
N SER A 227 15.00 -7.70 11.91
CA SER A 227 15.98 -8.18 12.89
C SER A 227 15.75 -7.53 14.27
N ALA A 228 16.14 -8.25 15.34
CA ALA A 228 16.02 -7.74 16.71
C ALA A 228 16.66 -6.36 16.88
N GLN A 229 17.82 -6.11 16.25
CA GLN A 229 18.51 -4.83 16.31
C GLN A 229 17.67 -3.69 15.70
N ILE A 230 17.07 -3.90 14.54
CA ILE A 230 16.27 -2.87 13.86
C ILE A 230 14.96 -2.63 14.61
N ILE A 231 14.25 -3.70 14.99
CA ILE A 231 12.97 -3.60 15.70
C ILE A 231 13.15 -2.94 17.07
N ASN A 232 14.17 -3.30 17.82
CA ASN A 232 14.45 -2.65 19.10
C ASN A 232 14.78 -1.16 18.91
N ARG A 233 15.70 -0.84 17.99
CA ARG A 233 16.12 0.53 17.72
C ARG A 233 14.97 1.44 17.28
N VAL A 234 14.05 0.93 16.43
CA VAL A 234 13.03 1.75 15.77
C VAL A 234 11.73 1.78 16.56
N PHE A 235 11.32 0.62 17.12
CA PHE A 235 10.03 0.46 17.79
C PHE A 235 10.15 0.28 19.31
N GLY A 236 11.36 0.06 19.84
CA GLY A 236 11.57 -0.27 21.26
C GLY A 236 11.01 -1.63 21.66
N MET A 237 10.83 -2.55 20.70
CA MET A 237 10.29 -3.89 20.89
C MET A 237 11.40 -4.93 20.72
N GLU A 238 11.15 -6.12 21.24
CA GLU A 238 11.97 -7.29 20.96
C GLU A 238 11.43 -8.05 19.76
N SER A 239 12.33 -8.68 18.99
CA SER A 239 11.99 -9.52 17.85
C SER A 239 12.86 -10.78 17.86
N TYR A 240 12.23 -11.94 17.85
CA TYR A 240 12.91 -13.22 17.74
C TYR A 240 12.10 -14.22 16.91
N THR A 241 12.75 -15.28 16.47
CA THR A 241 12.12 -16.31 15.64
C THR A 241 12.00 -17.60 16.44
N VAL A 242 10.81 -18.19 16.41
CA VAL A 242 10.52 -19.50 16.98
C VAL A 242 10.04 -20.47 15.90
N THR A 243 10.12 -21.76 16.18
CA THR A 243 9.57 -22.77 15.27
C THR A 243 8.07 -22.93 15.53
N HIS A 244 7.25 -22.80 14.49
CA HIS A 244 5.81 -23.01 14.60
C HIS A 244 5.52 -24.48 14.99
N PRO A 245 4.78 -24.77 16.08
CA PRO A 245 4.66 -26.11 16.66
C PRO A 245 3.99 -27.14 15.75
N ILE A 246 3.16 -26.69 14.80
CA ILE A 246 2.42 -27.58 13.89
C ILE A 246 3.10 -27.70 12.53
N THR A 247 3.53 -26.55 11.94
CA THR A 247 4.04 -26.52 10.56
C THR A 247 5.56 -26.68 10.48
N GLY A 248 6.30 -26.49 11.57
CA GLY A 248 7.75 -26.47 11.59
C GLY A 248 8.39 -25.22 10.95
N ASN A 249 7.59 -24.32 10.39
CA ASN A 249 8.09 -23.12 9.76
C ASN A 249 8.56 -22.08 10.79
N PRO A 250 9.52 -21.21 10.45
CA PRO A 250 9.90 -20.09 11.29
C PRO A 250 8.72 -19.11 11.46
N LEU A 251 8.47 -18.70 12.71
CA LEU A 251 7.48 -17.71 13.10
C LEU A 251 8.17 -16.59 13.85
N ARG A 252 8.03 -15.35 13.38
CA ARG A 252 8.59 -14.19 14.06
C ARG A 252 7.62 -13.67 15.12
N ILE A 253 8.17 -13.44 16.31
CA ILE A 253 7.44 -12.90 17.47
C ILE A 253 7.95 -11.48 17.74
N PHE A 254 7.03 -10.60 18.10
CA PHE A 254 7.32 -9.23 18.52
C PHE A 254 6.72 -9.01 19.90
N GLU A 255 7.54 -8.58 20.85
CA GLU A 255 7.12 -8.35 22.21
C GLU A 255 7.55 -6.96 22.72
N ALA A 256 6.73 -6.39 23.59
CA ALA A 256 7.18 -5.24 24.37
C ALA A 256 8.31 -5.68 25.31
N PRO A 257 9.35 -4.88 25.53
CA PRO A 257 10.38 -5.21 26.48
C PRO A 257 9.75 -5.42 27.85
N LEU A 258 10.12 -6.50 28.53
CA LEU A 258 9.71 -6.72 29.92
C LEU A 258 10.24 -5.53 30.71
N CYS A 259 9.33 -4.80 31.36
CA CYS A 259 9.73 -3.74 32.28
C CYS A 259 10.58 -4.40 33.40
N ALA A 260 11.86 -4.04 33.43
CA ALA A 260 12.77 -4.42 34.52
C ALA A 260 12.45 -3.63 35.78
#